data_1a89a2f4d9715d14a2a6c89319ac8f90
#
_entry.id   1a89a2f4d9715d14a2a6c89319ac8f90
#
_cell.length_a   1.000
_cell.length_b   1.000
_cell.length_c   1.000
_cell.angle_alpha   90.00
_cell.angle_beta   90.00
_cell.angle_gamma   90.00
#
_symmetry.space_group_name_H-M   'P 1'
#
loop_
_entity.id
_entity.type
_entity.pdbx_description
1 polymer ?
#
loop_
_entity_poly.entity_id
_entity_poly.type
_entity_poly.pdbx_seq_one_letter_code
_entity_poly.pdbx_strand_id
1 'polypeptide(L)'
;MWKADQWKDYEVLDTSDGEKLERWGSFYLVRPDPQVIWSTPRQDPRWKRFDARYARSSTGGGHWSAHHLPEHWCIHYRELTFQVKPMNFKHTGVFPEQAANWDFIDDQIRRAGRPVSVLNLFAYTGGATLAAAAAGASVCHVDAAKGMVAWARENAAASGLSGAPIRWIIDDCAKFVEREIKRGRRYDAVIMDPPSYGRGPSGEIWKLEKDLF
;
A
#
# COMPACT_ATOMS: atom_id res chain seq x y z
N MET A 1 8.09 17.67 10.08
CA MET A 1 7.90 16.98 8.78
C MET A 1 7.92 15.47 9.04
N TRP A 2 6.92 14.75 8.57
CA TRP A 2 6.85 13.29 8.67
C TRP A 2 7.74 12.65 7.61
N LYS A 3 8.45 11.57 7.97
CA LYS A 3 9.37 10.86 7.10
C LYS A 3 9.16 9.35 7.24
N ALA A 4 9.25 8.61 6.14
CA ALA A 4 9.20 7.16 6.13
C ALA A 4 10.59 6.53 6.45
N ASP A 5 11.20 6.92 7.56
CA ASP A 5 12.59 6.60 7.91
C ASP A 5 12.75 5.50 8.99
N GLN A 6 11.65 4.92 9.45
CA GLN A 6 11.69 3.88 10.49
C GLN A 6 11.58 2.44 9.94
N TRP A 7 11.72 2.28 8.62
CA TRP A 7 11.82 0.97 8.02
C TRP A 7 13.12 0.27 8.45
N LYS A 8 13.00 -0.95 8.96
CA LYS A 8 14.15 -1.83 9.21
C LYS A 8 14.41 -2.79 8.05
N ASP A 9 13.34 -3.19 7.39
CA ASP A 9 13.32 -4.22 6.36
C ASP A 9 13.22 -3.68 4.94
N TYR A 10 13.03 -2.37 4.77
CA TYR A 10 12.97 -1.74 3.46
C TYR A 10 13.97 -0.58 3.35
N GLU A 11 14.62 -0.51 2.20
CA GLU A 11 15.57 0.57 1.89
C GLU A 11 15.71 0.74 0.37
N VAL A 12 15.72 1.98 -0.11
CA VAL A 12 16.19 2.29 -1.46
C VAL A 12 17.72 2.41 -1.39
N LEU A 13 18.41 1.49 -2.06
CA LEU A 13 19.87 1.36 -1.98
C LEU A 13 20.58 2.24 -3.01
N ASP A 14 20.01 2.31 -4.21
CA ASP A 14 20.57 3.10 -5.33
C ASP A 14 19.50 3.35 -6.38
N THR A 15 19.69 4.39 -7.19
CA THR A 15 18.76 4.79 -8.25
C THR A 15 19.52 5.28 -9.47
N SER A 16 19.17 4.79 -10.66
CA SER A 16 19.74 5.23 -11.94
C SER A 16 18.89 4.77 -13.12
N ASP A 17 18.88 5.56 -14.20
CA ASP A 17 18.30 5.19 -15.51
C ASP A 17 16.84 4.72 -15.42
N GLY A 18 16.00 5.41 -14.67
CA GLY A 18 14.58 5.06 -14.54
C GLY A 18 14.30 3.85 -13.67
N GLU A 19 15.28 3.36 -12.91
CA GLU A 19 15.15 2.22 -12.02
C GLU A 19 15.64 2.53 -10.60
N LYS A 20 15.12 1.75 -9.65
CA LYS A 20 15.59 1.72 -8.27
C LYS A 20 15.96 0.31 -7.85
N LEU A 21 17.09 0.21 -7.16
CA LEU A 21 17.54 -0.98 -6.44
C LEU A 21 17.07 -0.87 -5.01
N GLU A 22 16.32 -1.85 -4.54
CA GLU A 22 15.68 -1.82 -3.23
C GLU A 22 15.98 -3.10 -2.45
N ARG A 23 16.07 -2.97 -1.12
CA ARG A 23 16.04 -4.09 -0.20
C ARG A 23 14.62 -4.25 0.38
N TRP A 24 14.10 -5.47 0.31
CA TRP A 24 12.79 -5.86 0.82
C TRP A 24 12.95 -7.08 1.74
N GLY A 25 13.16 -6.86 3.03
CA GLY A 25 13.60 -7.90 3.97
C GLY A 25 15.00 -8.38 3.61
N SER A 26 15.13 -9.65 3.28
CA SER A 26 16.38 -10.28 2.84
C SER A 26 16.59 -10.26 1.31
N PHE A 27 15.63 -9.74 0.55
CA PHE A 27 15.65 -9.79 -0.92
C PHE A 27 15.96 -8.44 -1.54
N TYR A 28 16.64 -8.46 -2.67
CA TYR A 28 16.97 -7.29 -3.48
C TYR A 28 16.12 -7.27 -4.75
N LEU A 29 15.39 -6.18 -4.94
CA LEU A 29 14.51 -6.00 -6.09
C LEU A 29 14.98 -4.82 -6.94
N VAL A 30 14.88 -4.96 -8.26
CA VAL A 30 15.03 -3.86 -9.22
C VAL A 30 13.68 -3.56 -9.83
N ARG A 31 13.21 -2.32 -9.66
CA ARG A 31 11.91 -1.88 -10.19
C ARG A 31 12.02 -0.58 -10.96
N PRO A 32 11.23 -0.38 -12.02
CA PRO A 32 11.19 0.88 -12.73
C PRO A 32 10.55 1.97 -11.87
N ASP A 33 11.17 3.14 -11.86
CA ASP A 33 10.65 4.33 -11.24
C ASP A 33 10.79 5.53 -12.20
N PRO A 34 9.68 6.07 -12.75
CA PRO A 34 9.71 7.17 -13.71
C PRO A 34 10.19 8.50 -13.10
N GLN A 35 10.28 8.61 -11.78
CA GLN A 35 10.82 9.79 -11.11
C GLN A 35 12.35 9.81 -11.13
N VAL A 36 13.00 8.68 -11.37
CA VAL A 36 14.46 8.57 -11.51
C VAL A 36 14.85 9.00 -12.93
N ILE A 37 14.98 10.29 -13.15
CA ILE A 37 15.31 10.90 -14.45
C ILE A 37 16.81 11.09 -14.69
N TRP A 38 17.64 10.76 -13.71
CA TRP A 38 19.10 10.87 -13.77
C TRP A 38 19.76 9.56 -14.16
N SER A 39 20.97 9.67 -14.69
CA SER A 39 21.86 8.56 -14.98
C SER A 39 23.12 8.72 -14.12
N THR A 40 23.35 7.77 -13.24
CA THR A 40 24.53 7.69 -12.38
C THR A 40 25.23 6.36 -12.55
N PRO A 41 26.54 6.24 -12.29
CA PRO A 41 27.21 4.95 -12.29
C PRO A 41 26.55 4.01 -11.26
N ARG A 42 26.12 2.84 -11.71
CA ARG A 42 25.55 1.77 -10.84
C ARG A 42 26.68 1.07 -10.09
N GLN A 43 27.19 1.71 -9.02
CA GLN A 43 28.34 1.22 -8.27
C GLN A 43 28.00 0.09 -7.30
N ASP A 44 26.75 0.02 -6.82
CA ASP A 44 26.34 -1.03 -5.91
C ASP A 44 26.38 -2.41 -6.59
N PRO A 45 27.16 -3.37 -6.06
CA PRO A 45 27.29 -4.69 -6.69
C PRO A 45 25.99 -5.48 -6.76
N ARG A 46 24.98 -5.10 -5.94
CA ARG A 46 23.65 -5.71 -5.92
C ARG A 46 22.85 -5.45 -7.20
N TRP A 47 23.19 -4.44 -7.99
CA TRP A 47 22.66 -4.27 -9.35
C TRP A 47 22.91 -5.48 -10.27
N LYS A 48 23.91 -6.31 -9.93
CA LYS A 48 24.25 -7.53 -10.66
C LYS A 48 23.84 -8.81 -9.93
N ARG A 49 23.34 -8.70 -8.68
CA ARG A 49 23.01 -9.83 -7.80
C ARG A 49 21.68 -9.60 -7.09
N PHE A 50 20.68 -9.15 -7.84
CA PHE A 50 19.31 -8.99 -7.35
C PHE A 50 18.54 -10.30 -7.42
N ASP A 51 17.52 -10.44 -6.59
CA ASP A 51 16.65 -11.63 -6.53
C ASP A 51 15.52 -11.56 -7.55
N ALA A 52 15.03 -10.37 -7.89
CA ALA A 52 14.05 -10.17 -8.96
C ALA A 52 14.13 -8.77 -9.58
N ARG A 53 13.76 -8.70 -10.85
CA ARG A 53 13.62 -7.44 -11.60
C ARG A 53 12.30 -7.41 -12.34
N TYR A 54 11.60 -6.30 -12.25
CA TYR A 54 10.40 -6.06 -13.05
C TYR A 54 10.77 -5.35 -14.35
N ALA A 55 10.54 -6.01 -15.47
CA ALA A 55 10.72 -5.45 -16.80
C ALA A 55 9.38 -5.00 -17.38
N ARG A 56 9.29 -3.74 -17.83
CA ARG A 56 8.11 -3.22 -18.53
C ARG A 56 8.02 -3.79 -19.93
N SER A 57 6.79 -4.12 -20.35
CA SER A 57 6.51 -4.44 -21.75
C SER A 57 6.26 -3.16 -22.54
N SER A 58 6.64 -3.14 -23.80
CA SER A 58 6.35 -2.06 -24.75
C SER A 58 4.84 -1.92 -25.06
N THR A 59 4.06 -2.98 -24.84
CA THR A 59 2.61 -3.03 -25.08
C THR A 59 1.77 -2.76 -23.81
N GLY A 60 2.40 -2.37 -22.71
CA GLY A 60 1.78 -2.18 -21.40
C GLY A 60 1.96 -3.37 -20.47
N GLY A 61 1.92 -3.13 -19.16
CA GLY A 61 2.23 -4.13 -18.15
C GLY A 61 3.71 -4.47 -18.07
N GLY A 62 4.03 -5.72 -17.79
CA GLY A 62 5.40 -6.22 -17.68
C GLY A 62 5.43 -7.55 -16.95
N HIS A 63 6.64 -8.01 -16.63
CA HIS A 63 6.85 -9.27 -15.92
C HIS A 63 8.01 -9.17 -14.94
N TRP A 64 7.98 -10.02 -13.92
CA TRP A 64 9.09 -10.22 -13.01
C TRP A 64 10.01 -11.31 -13.54
N SER A 65 11.29 -11.02 -13.61
CA SER A 65 12.32 -12.06 -13.66
C SER A 65 12.70 -12.38 -12.21
N ALA A 66 12.24 -13.50 -11.68
CA ALA A 66 12.56 -13.91 -10.32
C ALA A 66 13.56 -15.06 -10.35
N HIS A 67 14.60 -15.00 -9.52
CA HIS A 67 15.61 -16.05 -9.44
C HIS A 67 15.39 -16.92 -8.20
N HIS A 68 15.11 -16.34 -7.03
CA HIS A 68 14.99 -17.07 -5.77
C HIS A 68 14.01 -16.40 -4.79
N LEU A 69 12.87 -15.90 -5.27
CA LEU A 69 11.86 -15.34 -4.36
C LEU A 69 10.92 -16.44 -3.84
N PRO A 70 10.53 -16.40 -2.55
CA PRO A 70 9.39 -17.17 -2.06
C PRO A 70 8.09 -16.63 -2.65
N GLU A 71 7.00 -17.39 -2.51
CA GLU A 71 5.68 -16.95 -2.94
C GLU A 71 5.27 -15.64 -2.26
N HIS A 72 5.58 -15.50 -0.97
CA HIS A 72 5.44 -14.28 -0.18
C HIS A 72 6.45 -14.26 0.96
N TRP A 73 6.75 -13.08 1.49
CA TRP A 73 7.55 -12.87 2.69
C TRP A 73 7.04 -11.65 3.48
N CYS A 74 7.53 -11.45 4.70
CA CYS A 74 7.12 -10.34 5.54
C CYS A 74 8.18 -9.25 5.60
N ILE A 75 7.72 -8.00 5.68
CA ILE A 75 8.51 -6.84 6.07
C ILE A 75 7.78 -6.10 7.19
N HIS A 76 8.51 -5.33 7.98
CA HIS A 76 8.00 -4.71 9.20
C HIS A 76 8.20 -3.20 9.19
N TYR A 77 7.19 -2.50 9.63
CA TYR A 77 7.27 -1.08 9.94
C TYR A 77 6.73 -0.85 11.36
N ARG A 78 7.63 -0.50 12.30
CA ARG A 78 7.30 -0.49 13.73
C ARG A 78 6.68 -1.83 14.16
N GLU A 79 5.46 -1.80 14.73
CA GLU A 79 4.70 -2.99 15.13
C GLU A 79 3.89 -3.64 14.00
N LEU A 80 3.83 -3.01 12.83
CA LEU A 80 3.06 -3.53 11.70
C LEU A 80 3.87 -4.52 10.87
N THR A 81 3.22 -5.59 10.46
CA THR A 81 3.76 -6.63 9.60
C THR A 81 3.01 -6.67 8.28
N PHE A 82 3.73 -6.59 7.19
CA PHE A 82 3.17 -6.64 5.84
C PHE A 82 3.67 -7.86 5.10
N GLN A 83 2.79 -8.71 4.63
CA GLN A 83 3.11 -9.72 3.64
C GLN A 83 3.29 -9.03 2.29
N VAL A 84 4.37 -9.35 1.61
CA VAL A 84 4.71 -8.81 0.30
C VAL A 84 5.02 -9.93 -0.68
N LYS A 85 4.73 -9.72 -1.95
CA LYS A 85 5.00 -10.65 -3.05
C LYS A 85 5.04 -9.91 -4.38
N PRO A 86 5.75 -10.41 -5.38
CA PRO A 86 5.64 -9.91 -6.75
C PRO A 86 4.18 -10.02 -7.24
N MET A 87 3.65 -8.94 -7.78
CA MET A 87 2.33 -8.92 -8.41
C MET A 87 2.46 -8.95 -9.94
N ASN A 88 1.33 -9.03 -10.65
CA ASN A 88 1.33 -8.90 -12.12
C ASN A 88 1.80 -7.53 -12.62
N PHE A 89 2.04 -6.59 -11.70
CA PHE A 89 2.58 -5.26 -11.92
C PHE A 89 3.89 -5.10 -11.14
N LYS A 90 4.54 -3.93 -11.27
CA LYS A 90 5.76 -3.59 -10.52
C LYS A 90 5.59 -3.54 -8.99
N HIS A 91 4.35 -3.60 -8.50
CA HIS A 91 4.02 -3.50 -7.08
C HIS A 91 4.25 -4.81 -6.34
N THR A 92 4.46 -4.70 -5.04
CA THR A 92 4.78 -5.82 -4.14
C THR A 92 3.79 -5.96 -2.99
N GLY A 93 2.69 -5.19 -3.01
CA GLY A 93 1.65 -5.23 -1.99
C GLY A 93 1.72 -4.09 -0.97
N VAL A 94 2.80 -3.32 -0.92
CA VAL A 94 2.88 -2.15 -0.04
C VAL A 94 3.61 -1.01 -0.76
N PHE A 95 3.30 0.23 -0.36
CA PHE A 95 3.98 1.45 -0.78
C PHE A 95 4.75 1.99 0.43
N PRO A 96 6.07 1.74 0.54
CA PRO A 96 6.84 2.09 1.73
C PRO A 96 6.87 3.58 2.04
N GLU A 97 6.76 4.43 1.03
CA GLU A 97 6.68 5.89 1.18
C GLU A 97 5.45 6.35 1.96
N GLN A 98 4.38 5.57 1.95
CA GLN A 98 3.15 5.84 2.70
C GLN A 98 3.34 5.74 4.23
N ALA A 99 4.44 5.19 4.69
CA ALA A 99 4.74 5.10 6.12
C ALA A 99 4.78 6.48 6.81
N ALA A 100 5.17 7.53 6.09
CA ALA A 100 5.08 8.91 6.60
C ALA A 100 3.63 9.32 6.91
N ASN A 101 2.68 8.90 6.08
CA ASN A 101 1.26 9.12 6.30
C ASN A 101 0.72 8.23 7.43
N TRP A 102 1.23 7.00 7.57
CA TRP A 102 0.83 6.13 8.68
C TRP A 102 1.25 6.70 10.03
N ASP A 103 2.45 7.26 10.13
CA ASP A 103 2.92 7.95 11.33
C ASP A 103 2.08 9.18 11.67
N PHE A 104 1.68 9.96 10.66
CA PHE A 104 0.77 11.07 10.82
C PHE A 104 -0.60 10.61 11.34
N ILE A 105 -1.17 9.55 10.75
CA ILE A 105 -2.45 8.97 11.15
C ILE A 105 -2.40 8.50 12.60
N ASP A 106 -1.35 7.76 12.98
CA ASP A 106 -1.13 7.28 14.35
C ASP A 106 -1.10 8.44 15.35
N ASP A 107 -0.30 9.47 15.06
CA ASP A 107 -0.17 10.66 15.91
C ASP A 107 -1.52 11.39 16.09
N GLN A 108 -2.28 11.60 15.00
CA GLN A 108 -3.57 12.29 15.08
C GLN A 108 -4.60 11.51 15.88
N ILE A 109 -4.67 10.19 15.71
CA ILE A 109 -5.61 9.35 16.45
C ILE A 109 -5.27 9.33 17.93
N ARG A 110 -3.99 9.16 18.29
CA ARG A 110 -3.57 9.16 19.71
C ARG A 110 -3.80 10.50 20.38
N ARG A 111 -3.54 11.62 19.68
CA ARG A 111 -3.76 12.97 20.20
C ARG A 111 -5.23 13.33 20.37
N ALA A 112 -6.14 12.67 19.68
CA ALA A 112 -7.57 12.94 19.81
C ALA A 112 -8.08 12.69 21.24
N GLY A 113 -7.45 11.78 22.02
CA GLY A 113 -7.80 11.48 23.40
C GLY A 113 -9.22 10.93 23.60
N ARG A 114 -9.85 10.47 22.51
CA ARG A 114 -11.21 9.91 22.49
C ARG A 114 -11.30 8.81 21.43
N PRO A 115 -12.32 7.96 21.45
CA PRO A 115 -12.59 7.03 20.37
C PRO A 115 -12.68 7.76 19.02
N VAL A 116 -12.02 7.23 18.00
CA VAL A 116 -11.99 7.77 16.64
C VAL A 116 -12.50 6.73 15.66
N SER A 117 -13.39 7.14 14.75
CA SER A 117 -13.89 6.34 13.65
C SER A 117 -13.29 6.83 12.32
N VAL A 118 -12.69 5.93 11.56
CA VAL A 118 -11.98 6.22 10.31
C VAL A 118 -12.64 5.50 9.15
N LEU A 119 -12.89 6.20 8.06
CA LEU A 119 -13.24 5.63 6.77
C LEU A 119 -11.98 5.64 5.87
N ASN A 120 -11.51 4.46 5.48
CA ASN A 120 -10.41 4.32 4.53
C ASN A 120 -10.94 3.77 3.20
N LEU A 121 -10.88 4.60 2.16
CA LEU A 121 -11.33 4.32 0.79
C LEU A 121 -10.12 4.03 -0.10
N PHE A 122 -10.31 3.18 -1.13
CA PHE A 122 -9.22 2.67 -1.98
C PHE A 122 -8.10 2.05 -1.13
N ALA A 123 -8.53 1.30 -0.12
CA ALA A 123 -7.69 0.96 1.02
C ALA A 123 -6.62 -0.10 0.74
N TYR A 124 -6.62 -0.68 -0.48
CA TYR A 124 -5.61 -1.60 -0.99
C TYR A 124 -5.32 -2.76 -0.02
N THR A 125 -4.05 -3.04 0.27
CA THR A 125 -3.62 -4.10 1.21
C THR A 125 -3.61 -3.65 2.68
N GLY A 126 -4.16 -2.48 2.98
CA GLY A 126 -4.53 -2.06 4.33
C GLY A 126 -3.47 -1.27 5.11
N GLY A 127 -2.40 -0.74 4.52
CA GLY A 127 -1.36 -0.02 5.25
C GLY A 127 -1.92 1.07 6.20
N ALA A 128 -2.70 2.01 5.67
CA ALA A 128 -3.32 3.05 6.46
C ALA A 128 -4.40 2.51 7.43
N THR A 129 -5.12 1.44 7.06
CA THR A 129 -6.09 0.77 7.93
C THR A 129 -5.40 0.20 9.17
N LEU A 130 -4.28 -0.50 8.98
CA LEU A 130 -3.53 -1.11 10.07
C LEU A 130 -2.93 -0.05 10.99
N ALA A 131 -2.37 1.02 10.43
CA ALA A 131 -1.84 2.14 11.20
C ALA A 131 -2.93 2.79 12.09
N ALA A 132 -4.10 3.07 11.50
CA ALA A 132 -5.23 3.63 12.24
C ALA A 132 -5.75 2.68 13.33
N ALA A 133 -5.87 1.38 13.03
CA ALA A 133 -6.34 0.37 13.98
C ALA A 133 -5.33 0.15 15.13
N ALA A 134 -4.03 0.12 14.84
CA ALA A 134 -2.98 0.02 15.86
C ALA A 134 -2.96 1.24 16.79
N ALA A 135 -3.31 2.42 16.26
CA ALA A 135 -3.50 3.63 17.07
C ALA A 135 -4.77 3.62 17.92
N GLY A 136 -5.66 2.64 17.79
CA GLY A 136 -6.89 2.46 18.57
C GLY A 136 -8.17 2.94 17.89
N ALA A 137 -8.15 3.28 16.61
CA ALA A 137 -9.35 3.67 15.88
C ALA A 137 -10.24 2.48 15.48
N SER A 138 -11.55 2.73 15.37
CA SER A 138 -12.45 1.86 14.62
C SER A 138 -12.36 2.23 13.14
N VAL A 139 -12.08 1.25 12.27
CA VAL A 139 -11.81 1.52 10.85
C VAL A 139 -12.83 0.83 9.94
N CYS A 140 -13.38 1.55 8.99
CA CYS A 140 -14.11 0.98 7.86
C CYS A 140 -13.16 0.96 6.65
N HIS A 141 -12.66 -0.22 6.30
CA HIS A 141 -11.79 -0.49 5.18
C HIS A 141 -12.62 -0.83 3.94
N VAL A 142 -12.49 -0.05 2.87
CA VAL A 142 -13.25 -0.22 1.62
C VAL A 142 -12.30 -0.31 0.44
N ASP A 143 -12.40 -1.41 -0.31
CA ASP A 143 -11.71 -1.59 -1.59
C ASP A 143 -12.57 -2.45 -2.52
N ALA A 144 -12.55 -2.16 -3.81
CA ALA A 144 -13.35 -2.90 -4.79
C ALA A 144 -12.76 -4.28 -5.11
N ALA A 145 -11.47 -4.48 -4.89
CA ALA A 145 -10.79 -5.72 -5.22
C ALA A 145 -10.83 -6.71 -4.05
N LYS A 146 -11.63 -7.77 -4.18
CA LYS A 146 -11.75 -8.84 -3.18
C LYS A 146 -10.40 -9.40 -2.72
N GLY A 147 -9.45 -9.58 -3.65
CA GLY A 147 -8.11 -10.07 -3.33
C GLY A 147 -7.30 -9.10 -2.47
N MET A 148 -7.47 -7.79 -2.65
CA MET A 148 -6.80 -6.78 -1.82
C MET A 148 -7.37 -6.75 -0.41
N VAL A 149 -8.68 -6.82 -0.26
CA VAL A 149 -9.33 -6.90 1.07
C VAL A 149 -8.94 -8.18 1.82
N ALA A 150 -8.83 -9.31 1.11
CA ALA A 150 -8.33 -10.55 1.72
C ALA A 150 -6.89 -10.38 2.21
N TRP A 151 -6.03 -9.84 1.37
CA TRP A 151 -4.63 -9.57 1.74
C TRP A 151 -4.49 -8.57 2.89
N ALA A 152 -5.34 -7.52 2.93
CA ALA A 152 -5.39 -6.60 4.06
C ALA A 152 -5.74 -7.29 5.38
N ARG A 153 -6.65 -8.28 5.35
CA ARG A 153 -6.97 -9.10 6.53
C ARG A 153 -5.79 -9.97 6.97
N GLU A 154 -5.04 -10.53 6.02
CA GLU A 154 -3.82 -11.30 6.30
C GLU A 154 -2.76 -10.42 6.95
N ASN A 155 -2.58 -9.19 6.44
CA ASN A 155 -1.69 -8.20 7.05
C ASN A 155 -2.15 -7.80 8.46
N ALA A 156 -3.46 -7.63 8.68
CA ALA A 156 -4.00 -7.36 10.01
C ALA A 156 -3.72 -8.53 10.98
N ALA A 157 -3.91 -9.77 10.53
CA ALA A 157 -3.60 -10.94 11.33
C ALA A 157 -2.10 -11.04 11.65
N ALA A 158 -1.24 -10.83 10.66
CA ALA A 158 0.22 -10.82 10.84
C ALA A 158 0.70 -9.71 11.79
N SER A 159 -0.04 -8.58 11.85
CA SER A 159 0.22 -7.46 12.76
C SER A 159 -0.43 -7.63 14.15
N GLY A 160 -1.04 -8.77 14.46
CA GLY A 160 -1.73 -8.99 15.76
C GLY A 160 -3.06 -8.22 15.90
N LEU A 161 -3.61 -7.70 14.80
CA LEU A 161 -4.83 -6.88 14.77
C LEU A 161 -6.10 -7.64 14.39
N SER A 162 -6.12 -8.97 14.49
CA SER A 162 -7.30 -9.80 14.16
C SER A 162 -8.54 -9.43 15.01
N GLY A 163 -8.35 -8.97 16.23
CA GLY A 163 -9.43 -8.52 17.14
C GLY A 163 -9.73 -7.03 17.07
N ALA A 164 -9.03 -6.26 16.24
CA ALA A 164 -9.26 -4.83 16.11
C ALA A 164 -10.62 -4.53 15.44
N PRO A 165 -11.27 -3.41 15.79
CA PRO A 165 -12.59 -3.05 15.27
C PRO A 165 -12.51 -2.57 13.81
N ILE A 166 -12.17 -3.47 12.89
CA ILE A 166 -12.05 -3.19 11.47
C ILE A 166 -13.24 -3.82 10.72
N ARG A 167 -14.01 -2.98 10.04
CA ARG A 167 -15.09 -3.40 9.15
C ARG A 167 -14.54 -3.51 7.73
N TRP A 168 -14.47 -4.72 7.20
CA TRP A 168 -13.95 -5.03 5.88
C TRP A 168 -15.05 -5.02 4.84
N ILE A 169 -14.92 -4.16 3.83
CA ILE A 169 -15.93 -3.95 2.77
C ILE A 169 -15.28 -4.18 1.42
N ILE A 170 -15.89 -5.06 0.62
CA ILE A 170 -15.56 -5.26 -0.79
C ILE A 170 -16.63 -4.54 -1.59
N ASP A 171 -16.32 -3.34 -2.10
CA ASP A 171 -17.30 -2.51 -2.77
C ASP A 171 -16.64 -1.38 -3.57
N ASP A 172 -17.34 -0.87 -4.56
CA ASP A 172 -17.01 0.41 -5.20
C ASP A 172 -17.10 1.54 -4.18
N CYS A 173 -16.04 2.36 -4.08
CA CYS A 173 -15.93 3.39 -3.05
C CYS A 173 -17.02 4.46 -3.18
N ALA A 174 -17.34 4.90 -4.38
CA ALA A 174 -18.37 5.93 -4.60
C ALA A 174 -19.76 5.40 -4.20
N LYS A 175 -20.12 4.22 -4.68
CA LYS A 175 -21.37 3.54 -4.31
C LYS A 175 -21.47 3.27 -2.80
N PHE A 176 -20.35 2.94 -2.17
CA PHE A 176 -20.31 2.75 -0.72
C PHE A 176 -20.58 4.05 0.02
N VAL A 177 -19.90 5.14 -0.36
CA VAL A 177 -20.08 6.47 0.25
C VAL A 177 -21.52 6.96 0.12
N GLU A 178 -22.14 6.85 -1.07
CA GLU A 178 -23.55 7.20 -1.27
C GLU A 178 -24.48 6.46 -0.29
N ARG A 179 -24.23 5.18 -0.05
CA ARG A 179 -25.01 4.39 0.91
C ARG A 179 -24.78 4.81 2.35
N GLU A 180 -23.57 5.14 2.72
CA GLU A 180 -23.25 5.62 4.09
C GLU A 180 -23.90 7.00 4.33
N ILE A 181 -23.92 7.89 3.34
CA ILE A 181 -24.63 9.17 3.40
C ILE A 181 -26.14 8.93 3.61
N LYS A 182 -26.77 8.06 2.80
CA LYS A 182 -28.20 7.72 2.94
C LYS A 182 -28.54 7.11 4.31
N ARG A 183 -27.58 6.43 4.94
CA ARG A 183 -27.74 5.85 6.30
C ARG A 183 -27.45 6.85 7.42
N GLY A 184 -27.04 8.07 7.09
CA GLY A 184 -26.64 9.08 8.07
C GLY A 184 -25.37 8.71 8.85
N ARG A 185 -24.52 7.82 8.32
CA ARG A 185 -23.26 7.43 8.96
C ARG A 185 -22.25 8.57 8.90
N ARG A 186 -21.49 8.71 9.97
CA ARG A 186 -20.45 9.73 10.10
C ARG A 186 -19.15 9.10 10.57
N TYR A 187 -18.05 9.68 10.16
CA TYR A 187 -16.69 9.28 10.51
C TYR A 187 -15.93 10.53 10.98
N ASP A 188 -14.98 10.35 11.90
CA ASP A 188 -14.13 11.44 12.39
C ASP A 188 -13.05 11.82 11.37
N ALA A 189 -12.61 10.85 10.59
CA ALA A 189 -11.61 11.05 9.54
C ALA A 189 -11.91 10.19 8.31
N VAL A 190 -11.53 10.72 7.14
CA VAL A 190 -11.54 10.00 5.87
C VAL A 190 -10.10 9.94 5.36
N ILE A 191 -9.63 8.74 5.02
CA ILE A 191 -8.36 8.49 4.37
C ILE A 191 -8.70 7.97 2.97
N MET A 192 -8.09 8.53 1.95
CA MET A 192 -8.24 8.03 0.58
C MET A 192 -7.00 8.32 -0.25
N ASP A 193 -6.61 7.34 -1.05
CA ASP A 193 -5.53 7.43 -2.04
C ASP A 193 -6.05 6.83 -3.35
N PRO A 194 -6.94 7.57 -4.06
CA PRO A 194 -7.61 7.06 -5.24
C PRO A 194 -6.61 6.92 -6.40
N PRO A 195 -6.71 5.85 -7.21
CA PRO A 195 -5.91 5.74 -8.40
C PRO A 195 -6.31 6.81 -9.42
N SER A 196 -5.37 7.27 -10.24
CA SER A 196 -5.67 8.18 -11.35
C SER A 196 -6.63 7.56 -12.37
N TYR A 197 -6.54 6.23 -12.53
CA TYR A 197 -7.38 5.40 -13.38
C TYR A 197 -7.59 4.03 -12.76
N GLY A 198 -8.81 3.49 -12.81
CA GLY A 198 -9.15 2.16 -12.34
C GLY A 198 -10.25 1.52 -13.17
N ARG A 199 -10.34 0.18 -13.12
CA ARG A 199 -11.48 -0.59 -13.65
C ARG A 199 -12.07 -1.41 -12.51
N GLY A 200 -13.37 -1.27 -12.31
CA GLY A 200 -14.13 -2.11 -11.40
C GLY A 200 -14.36 -3.52 -11.97
N PRO A 201 -14.74 -4.48 -11.11
CA PRO A 201 -14.95 -5.86 -11.50
C PRO A 201 -16.09 -6.05 -12.51
N SER A 202 -17.04 -5.12 -12.61
CA SER A 202 -18.15 -5.14 -13.58
C SER A 202 -17.89 -4.28 -14.82
N GLY A 203 -16.63 -3.81 -15.00
CA GLY A 203 -16.23 -2.98 -16.14
C GLY A 203 -16.39 -1.49 -15.93
N GLU A 204 -16.77 -1.04 -14.74
CA GLU A 204 -16.82 0.39 -14.39
C GLU A 204 -15.43 1.02 -14.57
N ILE A 205 -15.41 2.23 -15.08
CA ILE A 205 -14.18 3.00 -15.27
C ILE A 205 -14.17 4.14 -14.26
N TRP A 206 -13.17 4.12 -13.38
CA TRP A 206 -12.84 5.23 -12.51
C TRP A 206 -11.80 6.12 -13.17
N LYS A 207 -12.03 7.43 -13.18
CA LYS A 207 -11.09 8.48 -13.58
C LYS A 207 -11.10 9.57 -12.53
N LEU A 208 -9.97 9.78 -11.84
CA LEU A 208 -9.82 10.76 -10.77
C LEU A 208 -10.36 12.14 -11.13
N GLU A 209 -10.06 12.61 -12.35
CA GLU A 209 -10.47 13.91 -12.87
C GLU A 209 -11.98 14.10 -12.99
N LYS A 210 -12.75 13.00 -13.05
CA LYS A 210 -14.20 13.03 -13.29
C LYS A 210 -15.01 12.55 -12.10
N ASP A 211 -14.48 11.62 -11.34
CA ASP A 211 -15.25 10.84 -10.39
C ASP A 211 -14.95 11.21 -8.93
N LEU A 212 -13.96 12.11 -8.70
CA LEU A 212 -13.64 12.59 -7.36
C LEU A 212 -14.47 13.83 -6.95
N PHE A 213 -15.02 14.60 -7.89
CA PHE A 213 -15.74 15.86 -7.67
C PHE A 213 -17.22 15.76 -7.96
#